data_dcebe46acce63ac874ff3b54ab3e3e85
#
_entry.id   dcebe46acce63ac874ff3b54ab3e3e85
#
_cell.length_a   1.000
_cell.length_b   1.000
_cell.length_c   1.000
_cell.angle_alpha   90.00
_cell.angle_beta   90.00
_cell.angle_gamma   90.00
#
_symmetry.space_group_name_H-M   'P 1'
#
loop_
_entity.id
_entity.type
_entity.pdbx_description
1 polymer ?
#
loop_
_entity_poly.entity_id
_entity_poly.type
_entity_poly.pdbx_seq_one_letter_code
_entity_poly.pdbx_strand_id
1 'polypeptide(L)'
;LNKLGAAILNQSVAEAVQPESFDNLMARIRSQKSEIAVGENSCKSSEAALTNLQELHPVYKNDPLLRNVPKIITKLLPHDGKLKWERVSSSLKTARLKTGQSQYEVAFQRISSGGKVVEHEHRGLEVTMVLCGSFSDENGVYNQGDFLVRNPGEVHRPTATLNQDCLCISVVEAPVKVTGLFGKLVNPFLNFRPA
;
A
#
# COMPACT_ATOMS: atom_id res chain seq x y z
N LEU A 1 -6.77 5.12 -18.65
CA LEU A 1 -5.89 6.20 -19.12
C LEU A 1 -6.73 7.32 -19.65
N ASN A 2 -6.66 8.47 -18.97
CA ASN A 2 -7.42 9.67 -19.28
C ASN A 2 -7.07 10.13 -20.71
N LYS A 3 -8.06 10.55 -21.52
CA LYS A 3 -7.85 11.08 -22.89
C LYS A 3 -6.78 12.17 -22.95
N LEU A 4 -6.59 12.92 -21.86
CA LEU A 4 -5.56 13.94 -21.73
C LEU A 4 -4.14 13.33 -21.68
N GLY A 5 -3.94 12.23 -20.93
CA GLY A 5 -2.66 11.52 -20.86
C GLY A 5 -2.26 10.90 -22.20
N ALA A 6 -3.23 10.34 -22.95
CA ALA A 6 -2.99 9.80 -24.27
C ALA A 6 -2.64 10.91 -25.30
N ALA A 7 -3.25 12.10 -25.17
CA ALA A 7 -2.94 13.26 -26.03
C ALA A 7 -1.54 13.81 -25.79
N ILE A 8 -1.09 13.83 -24.53
CA ILE A 8 0.27 14.27 -24.16
C ILE A 8 1.32 13.28 -24.68
N LEU A 9 1.06 11.97 -24.57
CA LEU A 9 1.96 10.92 -25.09
C LEU A 9 2.06 10.94 -26.61
N ASN A 10 0.98 11.30 -27.33
CA ASN A 10 0.98 11.41 -28.79
C ASN A 10 1.63 12.71 -29.32
N GLN A 11 1.80 13.73 -28.49
CA GLN A 11 2.49 14.97 -28.85
C GLN A 11 3.96 14.98 -28.47
N SER A 12 4.43 14.04 -27.64
CA SER A 12 5.85 13.89 -27.37
C SER A 12 6.52 13.22 -28.58
N VAL A 13 7.25 13.99 -29.36
CA VAL A 13 8.22 13.43 -30.31
C VAL A 13 9.21 12.62 -29.46
N ALA A 14 9.30 11.33 -29.72
CA ALA A 14 10.27 10.47 -29.05
C ALA A 14 11.67 10.99 -29.43
N GLU A 15 12.29 11.73 -28.55
CA GLU A 15 13.68 12.12 -28.67
C GLU A 15 14.51 10.84 -28.59
N ALA A 16 15.33 10.58 -29.59
CA ALA A 16 16.16 9.39 -29.62
C ALA A 16 17.09 9.40 -28.39
N VAL A 17 16.88 8.44 -27.50
CA VAL A 17 17.74 8.27 -26.33
C VAL A 17 19.15 7.97 -26.81
N GLN A 18 20.11 8.85 -26.48
CA GLN A 18 21.51 8.64 -26.84
C GLN A 18 22.01 7.36 -26.19
N PRO A 19 22.75 6.49 -26.91
CA PRO A 19 23.28 5.22 -26.37
C PRO A 19 24.03 5.41 -25.06
N GLU A 20 24.77 6.49 -24.91
CA GLU A 20 25.50 6.87 -23.70
C GLU A 20 24.59 7.12 -22.48
N SER A 21 23.34 7.56 -22.71
CA SER A 21 22.36 7.76 -21.63
C SER A 21 21.92 6.45 -21.01
N PHE A 22 21.80 5.39 -21.80
CA PHE A 22 21.47 4.05 -21.32
C PHE A 22 22.62 3.45 -20.50
N ASP A 23 23.85 3.56 -21.00
CA ASP A 23 25.03 3.05 -20.31
C ASP A 23 25.29 3.80 -18.99
N ASN A 24 25.11 5.11 -18.97
CA ASN A 24 25.18 5.93 -17.76
C ASN A 24 24.10 5.55 -16.75
N LEU A 25 22.86 5.29 -17.19
CA LEU A 25 21.78 4.83 -16.34
C LEU A 25 22.11 3.44 -15.77
N MET A 26 22.58 2.53 -16.58
CA MET A 26 22.96 1.18 -16.16
C MET A 26 24.17 1.18 -15.22
N ALA A 27 25.14 2.07 -15.42
CA ALA A 27 26.26 2.25 -14.50
C ALA A 27 25.78 2.76 -13.12
N ARG A 28 24.85 3.73 -13.09
CA ARG A 28 24.24 4.21 -11.84
C ARG A 28 23.44 3.13 -11.13
N ILE A 29 22.65 2.34 -11.86
CA ILE A 29 21.90 1.21 -11.28
C ILE A 29 22.86 0.16 -10.70
N ARG A 30 23.95 -0.14 -11.38
CA ARG A 30 24.96 -1.10 -10.90
C ARG A 30 25.70 -0.58 -9.67
N SER A 31 26.05 0.70 -9.63
CA SER A 31 26.70 1.31 -8.46
C SER A 31 25.78 1.35 -7.23
N GLN A 32 24.48 1.61 -7.43
CA GLN A 32 23.51 1.55 -6.33
C GLN A 32 23.27 0.12 -5.82
N LYS A 33 23.39 -0.89 -6.70
CA LYS A 33 23.17 -2.29 -6.31
C LYS A 33 24.29 -2.86 -5.44
N SER A 34 25.49 -2.26 -5.47
CA SER A 34 26.61 -2.66 -4.61
C SER A 34 26.49 -2.16 -3.17
N GLU A 35 25.62 -1.19 -2.88
CA GLU A 35 25.35 -0.70 -1.52
C GLU A 35 24.16 -1.40 -0.84
N ILE A 36 23.38 -2.19 -1.59
CA ILE A 36 22.31 -3.03 -1.03
C ILE A 36 22.94 -4.39 -0.69
N ALA A 37 23.77 -4.40 0.35
CA ALA A 37 24.12 -5.63 1.03
C ALA A 37 22.82 -6.23 1.59
N VAL A 38 22.64 -7.54 1.33
CA VAL A 38 21.58 -8.39 1.86
C VAL A 38 21.53 -8.20 3.38
N GLY A 39 20.69 -7.27 3.84
CA GLY A 39 20.39 -7.04 5.24
C GLY A 39 18.98 -7.54 5.52
N GLU A 40 18.87 -8.35 6.54
CA GLU A 40 17.61 -8.84 7.09
C GLU A 40 16.56 -7.73 7.10
N ASN A 41 15.49 -7.90 6.32
CA ASN A 41 14.36 -6.98 6.18
C ASN A 41 13.49 -6.98 7.45
N SER A 42 14.06 -6.48 8.51
CA SER A 42 13.29 -5.89 9.60
C SER A 42 12.88 -4.48 9.14
N CYS A 43 11.70 -3.99 9.50
CA CYS A 43 11.31 -2.57 9.36
C CYS A 43 12.28 -1.62 10.11
N LYS A 44 13.57 -1.87 10.04
CA LYS A 44 14.63 -1.04 10.62
C LYS A 44 14.96 0.05 9.62
N SER A 45 14.61 1.26 10.00
CA SER A 45 14.88 2.50 9.26
C SER A 45 16.37 2.74 9.07
N SER A 46 16.74 3.24 7.89
CA SER A 46 17.98 4.01 7.74
C SER A 46 17.91 5.27 8.61
N GLU A 47 19.02 5.74 9.16
CA GLU A 47 19.12 6.96 10.01
C GLU A 47 18.49 8.21 9.36
N ALA A 48 18.46 8.28 8.01
CA ALA A 48 17.80 9.35 7.27
C ALA A 48 16.26 9.39 7.47
N ALA A 49 15.61 8.29 7.85
CA ALA A 49 14.18 8.26 8.19
C ALA A 49 13.90 8.80 9.59
N LEU A 50 14.89 8.79 10.50
CA LEU A 50 14.74 9.21 11.89
C LEU A 50 14.59 10.74 12.04
N THR A 51 15.19 11.54 11.15
CA THR A 51 15.04 13.01 11.17
C THR A 51 13.61 13.48 10.87
N ASN A 52 12.77 12.59 10.31
CA ASN A 52 11.40 12.89 9.93
C ASN A 52 10.35 12.55 11.00
N LEU A 53 10.78 11.97 12.12
CA LEU A 53 9.89 11.54 13.21
C LEU A 53 9.49 12.68 14.17
N GLN A 54 10.08 13.88 14.03
CA GLN A 54 9.79 15.00 14.94
C GLN A 54 8.35 15.51 14.86
N GLU A 55 7.68 15.32 13.74
CA GLU A 55 6.28 15.73 13.53
C GLU A 55 5.26 14.63 13.83
N LEU A 56 5.71 13.39 14.03
CA LEU A 56 4.82 12.26 14.27
C LEU A 56 4.40 12.20 15.75
N HIS A 57 3.09 12.06 15.99
CA HIS A 57 2.56 11.94 17.35
C HIS A 57 3.25 10.76 18.11
N PRO A 58 3.61 10.93 19.40
CA PRO A 58 4.36 9.91 20.15
C PRO A 58 3.77 8.50 20.12
N VAL A 59 2.43 8.38 20.10
CA VAL A 59 1.73 7.09 19.99
C VAL A 59 2.11 6.34 18.72
N TYR A 60 2.26 7.04 17.59
CA TYR A 60 2.62 6.41 16.32
C TYR A 60 4.12 6.10 16.23
N LYS A 61 4.96 6.89 16.92
CA LYS A 61 6.41 6.59 17.02
C LYS A 61 6.68 5.26 17.70
N ASN A 62 5.82 4.88 18.64
CA ASN A 62 5.94 3.62 19.38
C ASN A 62 5.34 2.42 18.64
N ASP A 63 4.55 2.63 17.58
CA ASP A 63 4.05 1.54 16.74
C ASP A 63 5.12 1.16 15.70
N PRO A 64 5.65 -0.08 15.74
CA PRO A 64 6.73 -0.51 14.84
C PRO A 64 6.34 -0.48 13.36
N LEU A 65 5.03 -0.52 13.03
CA LEU A 65 4.55 -0.45 11.65
C LEU A 65 4.34 0.99 11.18
N LEU A 66 3.89 1.90 12.08
CA LEU A 66 3.57 3.27 11.73
C LEU A 66 4.76 4.22 11.80
N ARG A 67 5.76 3.93 12.63
CA ARG A 67 6.93 4.80 12.82
C ARG A 67 7.74 5.07 11.54
N ASN A 68 7.66 4.18 10.56
CA ASN A 68 8.45 4.22 9.33
C ASN A 68 7.62 4.59 8.09
N VAL A 69 6.36 5.00 8.25
CA VAL A 69 5.54 5.42 7.10
C VAL A 69 6.09 6.71 6.48
N PRO A 70 6.01 6.87 5.14
CA PRO A 70 6.46 8.09 4.47
C PRO A 70 5.81 9.36 5.03
N LYS A 71 6.55 10.49 5.04
CA LYS A 71 6.06 11.78 5.55
C LYS A 71 4.70 12.19 4.99
N ILE A 72 4.47 11.93 3.71
CA ILE A 72 3.19 12.27 3.08
C ILE A 72 2.04 11.52 3.74
N ILE A 73 2.27 10.27 4.14
CA ILE A 73 1.26 9.43 4.79
C ILE A 73 1.06 9.85 6.25
N THR A 74 2.11 10.34 6.94
CA THR A 74 1.97 10.81 8.33
C THR A 74 1.01 11.97 8.47
N LYS A 75 0.84 12.78 7.41
CA LYS A 75 -0.13 13.88 7.36
C LYS A 75 -1.60 13.41 7.39
N LEU A 76 -1.85 12.15 7.04
CA LEU A 76 -3.18 11.53 7.09
C LEU A 76 -3.51 10.94 8.45
N LEU A 77 -2.51 10.82 9.34
CA LEU A 77 -2.70 10.31 10.68
C LEU A 77 -3.43 11.34 11.57
N PRO A 78 -4.38 10.92 12.41
CA PRO A 78 -5.03 11.80 13.36
C PRO A 78 -4.03 12.48 14.29
N HIS A 79 -4.09 13.81 14.40
CA HIS A 79 -3.18 14.59 15.24
C HIS A 79 -3.31 14.28 16.74
N ASP A 80 -4.47 13.77 17.17
CA ASP A 80 -4.75 13.38 18.56
C ASP A 80 -4.21 11.99 18.94
N GLY A 81 -3.50 11.33 18.04
CA GLY A 81 -2.95 10.00 18.26
C GLY A 81 -3.99 8.87 18.26
N LYS A 82 -5.24 9.15 17.91
CA LYS A 82 -6.36 8.21 18.05
C LYS A 82 -6.73 7.54 16.72
N LEU A 83 -5.79 6.84 16.10
CA LEU A 83 -6.08 5.99 14.95
C LEU A 83 -6.95 4.80 15.39
N LYS A 84 -8.16 4.73 14.87
CA LYS A 84 -9.14 3.69 15.24
C LYS A 84 -8.97 2.46 14.37
N TRP A 85 -8.45 1.40 14.96
CA TRP A 85 -8.36 0.09 14.33
C TRP A 85 -9.64 -0.72 14.55
N GLU A 86 -10.29 -1.10 13.46
CA GLU A 86 -11.44 -1.99 13.45
C GLU A 86 -10.97 -3.39 13.01
N ARG A 87 -11.41 -4.44 13.71
CA ARG A 87 -11.12 -5.82 13.35
C ARG A 87 -12.10 -6.28 12.27
N VAL A 88 -11.59 -6.61 11.10
CA VAL A 88 -12.38 -7.13 9.97
C VAL A 88 -12.45 -8.66 10.01
N SER A 89 -11.33 -9.31 10.34
CA SER A 89 -11.24 -10.77 10.49
C SER A 89 -10.23 -11.15 11.58
N SER A 90 -9.94 -12.43 11.73
CA SER A 90 -8.87 -12.89 12.62
C SER A 90 -7.50 -12.37 12.22
N SER A 91 -7.28 -12.16 10.92
CA SER A 91 -5.98 -11.78 10.34
C SER A 91 -5.92 -10.33 9.85
N LEU A 92 -7.07 -9.63 9.72
CA LEU A 92 -7.14 -8.29 9.12
C LEU A 92 -7.73 -7.28 10.08
N LYS A 93 -7.01 -6.18 10.28
CA LYS A 93 -7.51 -4.95 10.89
C LYS A 93 -7.44 -3.81 9.88
N THR A 94 -8.40 -2.89 9.92
CA THR A 94 -8.42 -1.68 9.10
C THR A 94 -8.54 -0.44 9.97
N ALA A 95 -7.95 0.66 9.52
CA ALA A 95 -8.12 1.96 10.16
C ALA A 95 -8.38 3.00 9.07
N ARG A 96 -9.61 3.49 9.00
CA ARG A 96 -10.04 4.49 8.02
C ARG A 96 -9.44 5.85 8.33
N LEU A 97 -9.02 6.54 7.28
CA LEU A 97 -8.39 7.85 7.35
C LEU A 97 -9.38 8.92 6.84
N LYS A 98 -9.44 10.03 7.56
CA LYS A 98 -10.24 11.18 7.12
C LYS A 98 -9.43 12.03 6.16
N THR A 99 -9.83 12.07 4.91
CA THR A 99 -9.12 12.79 3.84
C THR A 99 -9.89 14.02 3.35
N GLY A 100 -11.13 14.22 3.82
CA GLY A 100 -11.97 15.37 3.45
C GLY A 100 -12.57 15.28 2.05
N GLN A 101 -12.45 14.13 1.38
CA GLN A 101 -13.08 13.86 0.08
C GLN A 101 -14.12 12.73 0.23
N SER A 102 -15.09 12.66 -0.70
CA SER A 102 -16.23 11.74 -0.59
C SER A 102 -16.28 10.67 -1.69
N GLN A 103 -15.24 10.57 -2.53
CA GLN A 103 -15.23 9.64 -3.66
C GLN A 103 -14.57 8.32 -3.32
N TYR A 104 -13.57 8.32 -2.42
CA TYR A 104 -12.75 7.15 -2.12
C TYR A 104 -12.77 6.88 -0.62
N GLU A 105 -12.74 5.60 -0.26
CA GLU A 105 -12.34 5.20 1.09
C GLU A 105 -10.82 5.05 1.13
N VAL A 106 -10.17 5.73 2.07
CA VAL A 106 -8.73 5.61 2.33
C VAL A 106 -8.54 4.96 3.68
N ALA A 107 -7.78 3.87 3.73
CA ALA A 107 -7.59 3.12 4.97
C ALA A 107 -6.22 2.47 5.05
N PHE A 108 -5.69 2.39 6.27
CA PHE A 108 -4.64 1.43 6.58
C PHE A 108 -5.24 0.03 6.71
N GLN A 109 -4.53 -0.94 6.19
CA GLN A 109 -4.82 -2.37 6.32
C GLN A 109 -3.62 -3.03 6.98
N ARG A 110 -3.84 -3.71 8.11
CA ARG A 110 -2.83 -4.49 8.81
C ARG A 110 -3.20 -5.96 8.73
N ILE A 111 -2.39 -6.73 8.02
CA ILE A 111 -2.52 -8.18 7.92
C ILE A 111 -1.50 -8.78 8.87
N SER A 112 -1.96 -9.61 9.81
CA SER A 112 -1.06 -10.29 10.76
C SER A 112 -0.10 -11.22 10.03
N SER A 113 1.09 -11.42 10.56
CA SER A 113 2.10 -12.35 10.06
C SER A 113 1.48 -13.70 9.72
N GLY A 114 1.71 -14.21 8.49
CA GLY A 114 1.11 -15.43 7.96
C GLY A 114 -0.41 -15.39 7.78
N GLY A 115 -1.04 -14.27 8.07
CA GLY A 115 -2.48 -14.10 7.99
C GLY A 115 -2.96 -14.04 6.54
N LYS A 116 -4.14 -14.60 6.30
CA LYS A 116 -4.81 -14.59 5.01
C LYS A 116 -6.03 -13.69 5.06
N VAL A 117 -6.15 -12.81 4.07
CA VAL A 117 -7.39 -12.07 3.82
C VAL A 117 -8.36 -13.00 3.08
N VAL A 118 -9.63 -12.89 3.37
CA VAL A 118 -10.66 -13.67 2.66
C VAL A 118 -10.62 -13.27 1.17
N GLU A 119 -10.76 -14.27 0.29
CA GLU A 119 -10.84 -14.04 -1.15
C GLU A 119 -11.99 -13.11 -1.48
N HIS A 120 -11.69 -12.08 -2.27
CA HIS A 120 -12.66 -11.04 -2.59
C HIS A 120 -12.46 -10.51 -4.02
N GLU A 121 -13.56 -10.01 -4.56
CA GLU A 121 -13.68 -9.35 -5.86
C GLU A 121 -13.75 -7.84 -5.65
N HIS A 122 -13.04 -7.07 -6.46
CA HIS A 122 -13.11 -5.61 -6.46
C HIS A 122 -14.30 -5.13 -7.29
N ARG A 123 -15.14 -4.26 -6.71
CA ARG A 123 -16.27 -3.64 -7.41
C ARG A 123 -15.92 -2.31 -8.06
N GLY A 124 -14.84 -1.69 -7.63
CA GLY A 124 -14.26 -0.45 -8.12
C GLY A 124 -12.75 -0.56 -8.21
N LEU A 125 -12.11 0.50 -8.64
CA LEU A 125 -10.66 0.60 -8.64
C LEU A 125 -10.15 0.57 -7.20
N GLU A 126 -9.09 -0.20 -6.95
CA GLU A 126 -8.29 -0.14 -5.73
C GLU A 126 -6.83 0.14 -6.08
N VAL A 127 -6.23 1.08 -5.36
CA VAL A 127 -4.79 1.32 -5.35
C VAL A 127 -4.27 1.02 -3.97
N THR A 128 -3.32 0.10 -3.85
CA THR A 128 -2.71 -0.28 -2.59
C THR A 128 -1.20 -0.08 -2.64
N MET A 129 -0.63 0.54 -1.59
CA MET A 129 0.81 0.65 -1.38
C MET A 129 1.21 -0.14 -0.14
N VAL A 130 2.25 -0.96 -0.25
CA VAL A 130 2.85 -1.65 0.90
C VAL A 130 3.76 -0.68 1.65
N LEU A 131 3.43 -0.40 2.91
CA LEU A 131 4.19 0.52 3.78
C LEU A 131 5.21 -0.20 4.64
N CYS A 132 4.92 -1.43 5.05
CA CYS A 132 5.82 -2.27 5.85
C CYS A 132 5.47 -3.74 5.67
N GLY A 133 6.47 -4.60 5.75
CA GLY A 133 6.28 -6.03 5.51
C GLY A 133 6.09 -6.36 4.04
N SER A 134 5.44 -7.48 3.80
CA SER A 134 5.14 -7.97 2.46
C SER A 134 3.93 -8.91 2.49
N PHE A 135 3.27 -9.04 1.36
CA PHE A 135 2.24 -10.04 1.15
C PHE A 135 2.35 -10.63 -0.27
N SER A 136 1.70 -11.75 -0.48
CA SER A 136 1.57 -12.38 -1.79
C SER A 136 0.11 -12.64 -2.11
N ASP A 137 -0.19 -12.72 -3.40
CA ASP A 137 -1.42 -13.25 -3.93
C ASP A 137 -1.12 -14.11 -5.18
N GLU A 138 -2.12 -14.43 -5.99
CA GLU A 138 -2.02 -15.27 -7.17
C GLU A 138 -1.13 -14.65 -8.26
N ASN A 139 -0.91 -13.32 -8.23
CA ASN A 139 -0.15 -12.58 -9.25
C ASN A 139 1.29 -12.30 -8.85
N GLY A 140 1.65 -12.47 -7.56
CA GLY A 140 3.04 -12.28 -7.14
C GLY A 140 3.24 -11.97 -5.67
N VAL A 141 4.44 -11.48 -5.38
CA VAL A 141 4.87 -11.03 -4.05
C VAL A 141 5.10 -9.53 -4.10
N TYR A 142 4.55 -8.83 -3.12
CA TYR A 142 4.60 -7.38 -3.02
C TYR A 142 5.31 -6.99 -1.73
N ASN A 143 6.36 -6.20 -1.88
CA ASN A 143 7.25 -5.78 -0.80
C ASN A 143 7.03 -4.32 -0.45
N GLN A 144 7.63 -3.88 0.63
CA GLN A 144 7.60 -2.46 1.03
C GLN A 144 8.00 -1.54 -0.12
N GLY A 145 7.16 -0.56 -0.40
CA GLY A 145 7.29 0.41 -1.49
C GLY A 145 6.57 0.02 -2.78
N ASP A 146 6.11 -1.22 -2.91
CA ASP A 146 5.36 -1.65 -4.09
C ASP A 146 3.94 -1.08 -4.10
N PHE A 147 3.46 -0.79 -5.31
CA PHE A 147 2.09 -0.38 -5.60
C PHE A 147 1.36 -1.47 -6.37
N LEU A 148 0.11 -1.71 -5.98
CA LEU A 148 -0.82 -2.55 -6.71
C LEU A 148 -1.98 -1.72 -7.19
N VAL A 149 -2.46 -2.06 -8.38
CA VAL A 149 -3.72 -1.56 -8.91
C VAL A 149 -4.60 -2.76 -9.20
N ARG A 150 -5.83 -2.75 -8.67
CA ARG A 150 -6.85 -3.76 -8.93
C ARG A 150 -8.03 -3.11 -9.62
N ASN A 151 -8.42 -3.66 -10.76
CA ASN A 151 -9.56 -3.19 -11.54
C ASN A 151 -10.86 -3.87 -11.08
N PRO A 152 -12.03 -3.29 -11.37
CA PRO A 152 -13.30 -3.95 -11.13
C PRO A 152 -13.34 -5.35 -11.76
N GLY A 153 -13.83 -6.34 -11.01
CA GLY A 153 -13.93 -7.75 -11.42
C GLY A 153 -12.69 -8.59 -11.10
N GLU A 154 -11.56 -7.99 -10.74
CA GLU A 154 -10.39 -8.76 -10.32
C GLU A 154 -10.63 -9.38 -8.93
N VAL A 155 -10.22 -10.65 -8.80
CA VAL A 155 -10.34 -11.44 -7.57
C VAL A 155 -8.96 -11.78 -7.08
N HIS A 156 -8.72 -11.65 -5.76
CA HIS A 156 -7.46 -12.09 -5.16
C HIS A 156 -7.62 -12.48 -3.68
N ARG A 157 -6.57 -13.11 -3.14
CA ARG A 157 -6.46 -13.52 -1.74
C ARG A 157 -5.11 -13.12 -1.17
N PRO A 158 -4.95 -11.90 -0.62
CA PRO A 158 -3.70 -11.48 -0.01
C PRO A 158 -3.32 -12.35 1.19
N THR A 159 -2.05 -12.73 1.25
CA THR A 159 -1.48 -13.52 2.36
C THR A 159 -0.19 -12.83 2.80
N ALA A 160 -0.14 -12.34 4.04
CA ALA A 160 1.08 -11.75 4.61
C ALA A 160 2.16 -12.82 4.78
N THR A 161 3.43 -12.42 4.63
CA THR A 161 4.56 -13.31 4.90
C THR A 161 4.65 -13.67 6.38
N LEU A 162 5.38 -14.76 6.71
CA LEU A 162 5.47 -15.26 8.08
C LEU A 162 6.34 -14.41 9.01
N ASN A 163 7.19 -13.55 8.44
CA ASN A 163 8.24 -12.88 9.20
C ASN A 163 7.73 -11.71 10.05
N GLN A 164 6.70 -11.01 9.58
CA GLN A 164 6.14 -9.84 10.24
C GLN A 164 4.76 -9.50 9.70
N ASP A 165 4.03 -8.64 10.43
CA ASP A 165 2.78 -8.07 9.96
C ASP A 165 3.02 -7.23 8.70
N CYS A 166 2.06 -7.27 7.78
CA CYS A 166 2.07 -6.40 6.61
C CYS A 166 1.14 -5.20 6.85
N LEU A 167 1.67 -3.99 6.66
CA LEU A 167 0.92 -2.75 6.68
C LEU A 167 0.83 -2.19 5.26
N CYS A 168 -0.39 -1.97 4.81
CA CYS A 168 -0.69 -1.29 3.55
C CYS A 168 -1.52 -0.04 3.79
N ILE A 169 -1.48 0.89 2.84
CA ILE A 169 -2.51 1.91 2.67
C ILE A 169 -3.27 1.61 1.38
N SER A 170 -4.59 1.58 1.45
CA SER A 170 -5.45 1.38 0.28
C SER A 170 -6.36 2.56 0.03
N VAL A 171 -6.63 2.82 -1.24
CA VAL A 171 -7.59 3.79 -1.75
C VAL A 171 -8.55 3.03 -2.64
N VAL A 172 -9.82 2.98 -2.26
CA VAL A 172 -10.84 2.19 -2.97
C VAL A 172 -12.03 3.07 -3.40
N GLU A 173 -12.58 2.78 -4.59
CA GLU A 173 -13.76 3.46 -5.14
C GLU A 173 -15.08 2.82 -4.68
N ALA A 174 -15.06 1.54 -4.34
CA ALA A 174 -16.24 0.79 -3.94
C ALA A 174 -15.87 -0.32 -2.97
N PRO A 175 -16.84 -0.80 -2.15
CA PRO A 175 -16.59 -1.90 -1.23
C PRO A 175 -16.28 -3.18 -2.02
N VAL A 176 -15.35 -3.98 -1.50
CA VAL A 176 -15.06 -5.31 -2.03
C VAL A 176 -16.24 -6.25 -1.82
N LYS A 177 -16.29 -7.31 -2.61
CA LYS A 177 -17.27 -8.39 -2.49
C LYS A 177 -16.55 -9.69 -2.14
N VAL A 178 -16.80 -10.22 -0.95
CA VAL A 178 -16.28 -11.52 -0.55
C VAL A 178 -16.85 -12.60 -1.45
N THR A 179 -15.99 -13.46 -2.01
CA THR A 179 -16.38 -14.57 -2.88
C THR A 179 -16.78 -15.82 -2.07
N GLY A 180 -17.39 -16.79 -2.73
CA GLY A 180 -17.80 -18.05 -2.10
C GLY A 180 -19.05 -17.96 -1.22
N LEU A 181 -19.32 -19.07 -0.49
CA LEU A 181 -20.54 -19.21 0.33
C LEU A 181 -20.61 -18.20 1.47
N PHE A 182 -19.49 -17.87 2.10
CA PHE A 182 -19.42 -16.87 3.16
C PHE A 182 -19.74 -15.45 2.68
N GLY A 183 -19.49 -15.15 1.39
CA GLY A 183 -19.80 -13.86 0.81
C GLY A 183 -21.27 -13.47 0.92
N LYS A 184 -22.18 -14.43 0.81
CA LYS A 184 -23.63 -14.19 0.95
C LYS A 184 -24.03 -13.66 2.31
N LEU A 185 -23.31 -14.07 3.38
CA LEU A 185 -23.55 -13.65 4.76
C LEU A 185 -22.86 -12.32 5.10
N VAL A 186 -21.68 -12.06 4.57
CA VAL A 186 -20.83 -10.94 4.96
C VAL A 186 -21.03 -9.70 4.08
N ASN A 187 -21.26 -9.88 2.78
CA ASN A 187 -21.37 -8.78 1.82
C ASN A 187 -22.43 -7.70 2.17
N PRO A 188 -23.61 -8.02 2.74
CA PRO A 188 -24.56 -7.00 3.14
C PRO A 188 -24.05 -6.03 4.21
N PHE A 189 -23.02 -6.43 4.97
CA PHE A 189 -22.44 -5.65 6.07
C PHE A 189 -21.15 -4.91 5.67
N LEU A 190 -20.64 -5.13 4.45
CA LEU A 190 -19.48 -4.41 3.93
C LEU A 190 -19.93 -3.04 3.42
N ASN A 191 -19.80 -2.04 4.28
CA ASN A 191 -20.17 -0.67 3.96
C ASN A 191 -18.96 0.12 3.46
N PHE A 192 -19.15 0.80 2.32
CA PHE A 192 -18.25 1.83 1.82
C PHE A 192 -18.41 3.09 2.66
N ARG A 193 -17.33 3.64 3.18
CA ARG A 193 -17.34 4.83 4.04
C ARG A 193 -16.23 5.78 3.59
N PRO A 194 -16.42 6.54 2.52
CA PRO A 194 -15.51 7.62 2.17
C PRO A 194 -15.52 8.66 3.28
N ALA A 195 -14.37 9.29 3.54
CA ALA A 195 -14.21 10.19 4.68
C ALA A 195 -13.36 11.42 4.33
#